data_a808ab7339d50a91d8066c1893422eb8
#
_entry.id   a808ab7339d50a91d8066c1893422eb8
#
_cell.length_a   1.000
_cell.length_b   1.000
_cell.length_c   1.000
_cell.angle_alpha   90.00
_cell.angle_beta   90.00
_cell.angle_gamma   90.00
#
_symmetry.space_group_name_H-M   'P 1'
#
loop_
_entity.id
_entity.type
_entity.pdbx_description
1 polymer ?
#
loop_
_entity_poly.entity_id
_entity_poly.type
_entity_poly.pdbx_seq_one_letter_code
_entity_poly.pdbx_strand_id
1 'polypeptide(L)'
;QIKGDVVISMTTITKKFNAGLDDQWSNYSPFAYVLLKPGTDAKAFEKKLTSFLEKWSGKEMKQSQMFVTLFLEPLKDVYLKSSRDGFDSVKGNINNVYIFSIIGLFIILIASINFVNLTTARSAERAKEVGIRKVIGARKMQLVSQFIGESIIICMIAFLLAIALTALLIPSFNQLAGKVVSTGIFNNLQYVFYLFIVALGIGLLAGVY
;
A
#
# COMPACT_ATOMS: atom_id res chain seq x y z
N GLN A 1 9.40 -9.67 2.62
CA GLN A 1 10.07 -10.36 3.75
C GLN A 1 9.77 -11.85 3.65
N ILE A 2 10.82 -12.67 3.55
CA ILE A 2 10.68 -14.13 3.65
C ILE A 2 10.41 -14.42 5.13
N LYS A 3 9.22 -14.93 5.43
CA LYS A 3 8.84 -15.39 6.77
C LYS A 3 8.99 -16.90 6.83
N GLY A 4 9.76 -17.41 7.76
CA GLY A 4 9.89 -18.84 8.04
C GLY A 4 10.11 -19.05 9.53
N ASP A 5 9.42 -20.01 10.10
CA ASP A 5 9.56 -20.36 11.51
C ASP A 5 10.83 -21.18 11.76
N VAL A 6 11.34 -21.83 10.72
CA VAL A 6 12.58 -22.64 10.77
C VAL A 6 13.38 -22.38 9.50
N VAL A 7 14.67 -22.15 9.65
CA VAL A 7 15.63 -22.04 8.54
C VAL A 7 16.59 -23.22 8.63
N ILE A 8 16.62 -24.04 7.58
CA ILE A 8 17.49 -25.19 7.48
C ILE A 8 18.49 -24.96 6.35
N SER A 9 19.77 -25.29 6.59
CA SER A 9 20.79 -25.21 5.57
C SER A 9 20.48 -26.17 4.40
N MET A 10 20.59 -25.70 3.17
CA MET A 10 20.43 -26.53 1.96
C MET A 10 21.37 -27.73 1.99
N THR A 11 22.62 -27.55 2.44
CA THR A 11 23.59 -28.64 2.60
C THR A 11 23.11 -29.73 3.58
N THR A 12 22.34 -29.36 4.61
CA THR A 12 21.78 -30.34 5.54
C THR A 12 20.66 -31.14 4.86
N ILE A 13 19.82 -30.45 4.07
CA ILE A 13 18.75 -31.10 3.32
C ILE A 13 19.33 -32.10 2.31
N THR A 14 20.28 -31.66 1.49
CA THR A 14 20.83 -32.47 0.39
C THR A 14 21.73 -33.63 0.86
N LYS A 15 22.43 -33.45 1.99
CA LYS A 15 23.33 -34.53 2.52
C LYS A 15 22.67 -35.48 3.50
N LYS A 16 21.74 -34.99 4.33
CA LYS A 16 21.15 -35.80 5.41
C LYS A 16 19.74 -36.29 5.15
N PHE A 17 18.89 -35.46 4.57
CA PHE A 17 17.46 -35.78 4.41
C PHE A 17 17.08 -36.27 3.02
N ASN A 18 17.70 -35.73 1.98
CA ASN A 18 17.41 -36.13 0.60
C ASN A 18 18.69 -36.06 -0.22
N ALA A 19 19.48 -37.12 -0.14
CA ALA A 19 20.71 -37.26 -0.92
C ALA A 19 20.38 -37.29 -2.42
N GLY A 20 21.04 -36.42 -3.19
CA GLY A 20 20.80 -36.27 -4.62
C GLY A 20 19.73 -35.24 -5.00
N LEU A 21 19.18 -34.48 -4.05
CA LEU A 21 18.23 -33.40 -4.35
C LEU A 21 18.84 -32.36 -5.31
N ASP A 22 20.15 -32.12 -5.21
CA ASP A 22 20.87 -31.16 -6.05
C ASP A 22 20.94 -31.62 -7.52
N ASP A 23 20.79 -32.93 -7.78
CA ASP A 23 20.82 -33.52 -9.12
C ASP A 23 19.42 -33.74 -9.71
N GLN A 24 18.37 -33.46 -8.94
CA GLN A 24 16.97 -33.62 -9.38
C GLN A 24 16.47 -32.39 -10.13
N TRP A 25 16.71 -32.34 -11.40
CA TRP A 25 16.27 -31.24 -12.28
C TRP A 25 14.77 -31.24 -12.58
N SER A 26 14.06 -32.27 -12.24
CA SER A 26 12.58 -32.40 -12.35
C SER A 26 11.83 -31.90 -11.11
N ASN A 27 12.54 -31.51 -10.05
CA ASN A 27 11.91 -30.98 -8.84
C ASN A 27 11.77 -29.46 -8.89
N TYR A 28 10.55 -28.99 -9.19
CA TYR A 28 10.23 -27.55 -9.30
C TYR A 28 9.60 -26.97 -8.01
N SER A 29 9.64 -27.70 -6.91
CA SER A 29 9.06 -27.24 -5.63
C SER A 29 9.79 -26.08 -4.97
N PRO A 30 11.13 -25.96 -5.03
CA PRO A 30 11.84 -24.86 -4.38
C PRO A 30 11.66 -23.52 -5.10
N PHE A 31 11.49 -22.45 -4.33
CA PHE A 31 11.59 -21.09 -4.85
C PHE A 31 13.06 -20.72 -5.01
N ALA A 32 13.45 -20.31 -6.20
CA ALA A 32 14.80 -19.83 -6.48
C ALA A 32 14.81 -18.29 -6.60
N TYR A 33 15.72 -17.65 -5.85
CA TYR A 33 15.97 -16.23 -5.93
C TYR A 33 17.35 -15.98 -6.51
N VAL A 34 17.43 -15.10 -7.51
CA VAL A 34 18.68 -14.78 -8.19
C VAL A 34 19.01 -13.31 -7.98
N LEU A 35 20.20 -13.04 -7.45
CA LEU A 35 20.71 -11.68 -7.36
C LEU A 35 21.56 -11.39 -8.60
N LEU A 36 21.07 -10.53 -9.48
CA LEU A 36 21.80 -10.10 -10.67
C LEU A 36 22.84 -9.04 -10.31
N LYS A 37 23.99 -9.05 -11.01
CA LYS A 37 24.99 -7.99 -10.87
C LYS A 37 24.41 -6.65 -11.34
N PRO A 38 24.83 -5.51 -10.76
CA PRO A 38 24.43 -4.20 -11.24
C PRO A 38 24.70 -4.04 -12.76
N GLY A 39 23.73 -3.49 -13.48
CA GLY A 39 23.82 -3.30 -14.92
C GLY A 39 23.50 -4.53 -15.79
N THR A 40 23.16 -5.68 -15.20
CA THR A 40 22.74 -6.86 -15.96
C THR A 40 21.36 -6.65 -16.57
N ASP A 41 21.21 -6.86 -17.87
CA ASP A 41 19.93 -6.92 -18.54
C ASP A 41 19.22 -8.25 -18.18
N ALA A 42 18.16 -8.15 -17.37
CA ALA A 42 17.38 -9.29 -16.92
C ALA A 42 16.72 -10.06 -18.07
N LYS A 43 16.25 -9.36 -19.13
CA LYS A 43 15.64 -10.01 -20.29
C LYS A 43 16.65 -10.77 -21.14
N ALA A 44 17.86 -10.22 -21.30
CA ALA A 44 18.94 -10.91 -21.99
C ALA A 44 19.42 -12.14 -21.22
N PHE A 45 19.42 -12.05 -19.88
CA PHE A 45 19.73 -13.21 -19.02
C PHE A 45 18.63 -14.28 -19.10
N GLU A 46 17.38 -13.88 -19.05
CA GLU A 46 16.22 -14.79 -19.15
C GLU A 46 16.27 -15.65 -20.42
N LYS A 47 16.62 -15.07 -21.57
CA LYS A 47 16.79 -15.81 -22.83
C LYS A 47 17.82 -16.96 -22.74
N LYS A 48 18.84 -16.83 -21.89
CA LYS A 48 19.85 -17.87 -21.65
C LYS A 48 19.33 -19.02 -20.79
N LEU A 49 18.26 -18.80 -20.01
CA LEU A 49 17.70 -19.82 -19.15
C LEU A 49 17.10 -20.99 -19.94
N THR A 50 16.56 -20.73 -21.12
CA THR A 50 16.02 -21.78 -22.00
C THR A 50 17.10 -22.77 -22.41
N SER A 51 18.22 -22.27 -22.94
CA SER A 51 19.33 -23.16 -23.35
C SER A 51 20.01 -23.83 -22.16
N PHE A 52 20.04 -23.17 -21.00
CA PHE A 52 20.51 -23.76 -19.76
C PHE A 52 19.62 -24.95 -19.35
N LEU A 53 18.31 -24.77 -19.36
CA LEU A 53 17.37 -25.83 -18.97
C LEU A 53 17.40 -27.01 -19.98
N GLU A 54 17.48 -26.75 -21.27
CA GLU A 54 17.64 -27.78 -22.29
C GLU A 54 18.89 -28.64 -22.10
N LYS A 55 20.00 -28.01 -21.69
CA LYS A 55 21.28 -28.70 -21.45
C LYS A 55 21.15 -29.72 -20.31
N TRP A 56 20.47 -29.35 -19.22
CA TRP A 56 20.45 -30.14 -17.99
C TRP A 56 19.22 -31.05 -17.87
N SER A 57 18.06 -30.61 -18.34
CA SER A 57 16.77 -31.33 -18.22
C SER A 57 16.12 -31.68 -19.56
N GLY A 58 16.72 -31.34 -20.68
CA GLY A 58 16.10 -31.50 -22.00
C GLY A 58 15.77 -32.94 -22.38
N LYS A 59 16.53 -33.94 -21.93
CA LYS A 59 16.23 -35.34 -22.15
C LYS A 59 15.00 -35.80 -21.37
N GLU A 60 14.92 -35.42 -20.08
CA GLU A 60 13.77 -35.75 -19.23
C GLU A 60 12.49 -35.07 -19.71
N MET A 61 12.56 -33.81 -20.11
CA MET A 61 11.43 -33.08 -20.67
C MET A 61 10.87 -33.74 -21.92
N LYS A 62 11.74 -34.25 -22.81
CA LYS A 62 11.31 -34.99 -24.01
C LYS A 62 10.70 -36.35 -23.70
N GLN A 63 11.23 -37.07 -22.72
CA GLN A 63 10.71 -38.37 -22.30
C GLN A 63 9.37 -38.26 -21.57
N SER A 64 9.22 -37.28 -20.69
CA SER A 64 8.01 -37.04 -19.90
C SER A 64 6.95 -36.25 -20.67
N GLN A 65 7.27 -35.72 -21.85
CA GLN A 65 6.44 -34.78 -22.62
C GLN A 65 6.02 -33.55 -21.82
N MET A 66 6.77 -33.22 -20.77
CA MET A 66 6.52 -32.10 -19.89
C MET A 66 7.57 -31.01 -20.15
N PHE A 67 7.15 -29.88 -20.70
CA PHE A 67 8.03 -28.76 -21.01
C PHE A 67 7.91 -27.67 -19.97
N VAL A 68 9.04 -27.24 -19.43
CA VAL A 68 9.15 -26.19 -18.43
C VAL A 68 9.87 -24.99 -19.03
N THR A 69 9.40 -23.82 -18.70
CA THR A 69 10.04 -22.55 -19.07
C THR A 69 10.43 -21.77 -17.82
N LEU A 70 11.70 -21.42 -17.72
CA LEU A 70 12.19 -20.54 -16.67
C LEU A 70 12.03 -19.07 -17.10
N PHE A 71 11.59 -18.26 -16.18
CA PHE A 71 11.46 -16.81 -16.40
C PHE A 71 11.90 -16.07 -15.14
N LEU A 72 12.24 -14.80 -15.28
CA LEU A 72 12.61 -13.93 -14.20
C LEU A 72 11.46 -12.96 -13.90
N GLU A 73 11.09 -12.90 -12.64
CA GLU A 73 10.10 -11.94 -12.17
C GLU A 73 10.73 -11.03 -11.11
N PRO A 74 10.62 -9.68 -11.24
CA PRO A 74 11.16 -8.78 -10.22
C PRO A 74 10.49 -9.04 -8.87
N LEU A 75 11.28 -9.24 -7.83
CA LEU A 75 10.78 -9.58 -6.48
C LEU A 75 9.71 -8.59 -5.97
N LYS A 76 9.81 -7.32 -6.33
CA LYS A 76 8.82 -6.27 -5.97
C LYS A 76 7.45 -6.48 -6.62
N ASP A 77 7.39 -7.17 -7.76
CA ASP A 77 6.16 -7.36 -8.54
C ASP A 77 5.47 -8.69 -8.21
N VAL A 78 6.21 -9.66 -7.66
CA VAL A 78 5.72 -11.02 -7.32
C VAL A 78 4.46 -10.97 -6.46
N TYR A 79 4.40 -10.10 -5.45
CA TYR A 79 3.27 -10.05 -4.52
C TYR A 79 1.97 -9.54 -5.15
N LEU A 80 2.05 -8.49 -5.97
CA LEU A 80 0.85 -7.80 -6.49
C LEU A 80 0.51 -8.15 -7.95
N LYS A 81 1.51 -8.48 -8.76
CA LYS A 81 1.34 -8.59 -10.22
C LYS A 81 1.53 -9.99 -10.76
N SER A 82 2.14 -10.90 -9.99
CA SER A 82 2.33 -12.27 -10.46
C SER A 82 0.97 -12.97 -10.69
N SER A 83 0.77 -13.44 -11.90
CA SER A 83 -0.41 -14.23 -12.30
C SER A 83 -0.25 -15.73 -12.03
N ARG A 84 0.93 -16.15 -11.55
CA ARG A 84 1.27 -17.57 -11.43
C ARG A 84 1.05 -18.07 -10.02
N ASP A 85 0.38 -19.21 -9.90
CA ASP A 85 0.15 -19.87 -8.62
C ASP A 85 1.46 -20.49 -8.14
N GLY A 86 2.05 -19.91 -7.11
CA GLY A 86 3.14 -20.51 -6.35
C GLY A 86 2.59 -21.11 -5.08
N PHE A 87 3.18 -22.21 -4.62
CA PHE A 87 2.81 -22.85 -3.37
C PHE A 87 2.78 -21.82 -2.22
N ASP A 88 1.65 -21.75 -1.50
CA ASP A 88 1.44 -21.10 -0.20
C ASP A 88 1.77 -19.60 -0.03
N SER A 89 2.04 -18.83 -1.05
CA SER A 89 2.20 -17.40 -0.87
C SER A 89 0.85 -16.69 -0.93
N VAL A 90 0.46 -16.06 0.17
CA VAL A 90 -0.66 -15.11 0.18
C VAL A 90 -0.35 -14.00 -0.82
N LYS A 91 -1.00 -14.03 -1.97
CA LYS A 91 -0.82 -13.01 -3.02
C LYS A 91 -1.76 -11.86 -2.82
N GLY A 92 -1.29 -10.66 -3.11
CA GLY A 92 -2.13 -9.50 -3.32
C GLY A 92 -2.65 -9.46 -4.76
N ASN A 93 -3.63 -8.62 -5.01
CA ASN A 93 -4.12 -8.34 -6.36
C ASN A 93 -4.03 -6.84 -6.62
N ILE A 94 -3.29 -6.46 -7.65
CA ILE A 94 -3.10 -5.05 -8.01
C ILE A 94 -4.42 -4.37 -8.39
N ASN A 95 -5.36 -5.10 -8.98
CA ASN A 95 -6.67 -4.57 -9.32
C ASN A 95 -7.46 -4.18 -8.07
N ASN A 96 -7.35 -4.98 -6.98
CA ASN A 96 -7.97 -4.62 -5.71
C ASN A 96 -7.39 -3.31 -5.16
N VAL A 97 -6.07 -3.11 -5.30
CA VAL A 97 -5.44 -1.85 -4.88
C VAL A 97 -6.01 -0.68 -5.67
N TYR A 98 -6.16 -0.80 -6.99
CA TYR A 98 -6.75 0.25 -7.81
C TYR A 98 -8.22 0.49 -7.46
N ILE A 99 -9.03 -0.54 -7.31
CA ILE A 99 -10.44 -0.44 -6.96
C ILE A 99 -10.60 0.29 -5.62
N PHE A 100 -9.90 -0.14 -4.57
CA PHE A 100 -9.99 0.51 -3.27
C PHE A 100 -9.44 1.94 -3.28
N SER A 101 -8.40 2.22 -4.07
CA SER A 101 -7.87 3.58 -4.23
C SER A 101 -8.89 4.51 -4.91
N ILE A 102 -9.57 4.02 -5.95
CA ILE A 102 -10.63 4.77 -6.64
C ILE A 102 -11.80 5.02 -5.70
N ILE A 103 -12.26 4.01 -4.96
CA ILE A 103 -13.33 4.16 -3.96
C ILE A 103 -12.93 5.21 -2.92
N GLY A 104 -11.71 5.14 -2.39
CA GLY A 104 -11.20 6.10 -1.43
C GLY A 104 -11.19 7.53 -1.99
N LEU A 105 -10.79 7.70 -3.26
CA LEU A 105 -10.82 8.99 -3.95
C LEU A 105 -12.25 9.53 -4.06
N PHE A 106 -13.22 8.71 -4.45
CA PHE A 106 -14.62 9.11 -4.53
C PHE A 106 -15.19 9.53 -3.17
N ILE A 107 -14.87 8.81 -2.10
CA ILE A 107 -15.29 9.18 -0.75
C ILE A 107 -14.75 10.56 -0.37
N ILE A 108 -13.47 10.84 -0.66
CA ILE A 108 -12.86 12.14 -0.39
C ILE A 108 -13.54 13.24 -1.22
N LEU A 109 -13.85 12.99 -2.50
CA LEU A 109 -14.53 13.95 -3.36
C LEU A 109 -15.95 14.27 -2.83
N ILE A 110 -16.73 13.26 -2.47
CA ILE A 110 -18.07 13.45 -1.89
C ILE A 110 -18.00 14.24 -0.58
N ALA A 111 -17.06 13.90 0.29
CA ALA A 111 -16.86 14.61 1.54
C ALA A 111 -16.46 16.08 1.30
N SER A 112 -15.60 16.34 0.31
CA SER A 112 -15.18 17.68 -0.09
C SER A 112 -16.34 18.51 -0.63
N ILE A 113 -17.15 17.94 -1.50
CA ILE A 113 -18.35 18.61 -2.05
C ILE A 113 -19.32 18.96 -0.92
N ASN A 114 -19.58 18.01 -0.02
CA ASN A 114 -20.45 18.23 1.14
C ASN A 114 -19.92 19.36 2.04
N PHE A 115 -18.62 19.36 2.29
CA PHE A 115 -17.95 20.41 3.06
C PHE A 115 -18.09 21.78 2.39
N VAL A 116 -17.84 21.89 1.08
CA VAL A 116 -17.99 23.13 0.32
C VAL A 116 -19.44 23.63 0.39
N ASN A 117 -20.43 22.74 0.19
CA ASN A 117 -21.84 23.09 0.27
C ASN A 117 -22.22 23.66 1.65
N LEU A 118 -21.77 23.02 2.73
CA LEU A 118 -22.01 23.51 4.09
C LEU A 118 -21.34 24.85 4.37
N THR A 119 -20.11 25.03 3.90
CA THR A 119 -19.36 26.29 4.06
C THR A 119 -20.04 27.43 3.30
N THR A 120 -20.48 27.14 2.05
CA THR A 120 -21.21 28.12 1.23
C THR A 120 -22.54 28.49 1.85
N ALA A 121 -23.30 27.53 2.38
CA ALA A 121 -24.58 27.82 3.06
C ALA A 121 -24.40 28.73 4.28
N ARG A 122 -23.30 28.59 5.02
CA ARG A 122 -22.96 29.46 6.17
C ARG A 122 -22.39 30.81 5.77
N SER A 123 -21.96 30.99 4.52
CA SER A 123 -21.30 32.23 4.07
C SER A 123 -22.19 33.48 4.21
N ALA A 124 -23.51 33.32 4.00
CA ALA A 124 -24.48 34.41 4.14
C ALA A 124 -24.60 34.92 5.62
N GLU A 125 -24.60 34.00 6.58
CA GLU A 125 -24.61 34.33 8.00
C GLU A 125 -23.29 34.98 8.42
N ARG A 126 -22.16 34.44 7.95
CA ARG A 126 -20.82 35.02 8.16
C ARG A 126 -20.68 36.42 7.56
N ALA A 127 -21.24 36.65 6.36
CA ALA A 127 -21.21 37.97 5.73
C ALA A 127 -21.93 39.03 6.58
N LYS A 128 -23.07 38.69 7.20
CA LYS A 128 -23.79 39.54 8.11
C LYS A 128 -22.96 39.87 9.38
N GLU A 129 -22.34 38.86 9.97
CA GLU A 129 -21.47 38.99 11.14
C GLU A 129 -20.27 39.90 10.83
N VAL A 130 -19.57 39.65 9.72
CA VAL A 130 -18.46 40.48 9.24
C VAL A 130 -18.89 41.91 9.01
N GLY A 131 -20.06 42.11 8.40
CA GLY A 131 -20.63 43.46 8.18
C GLY A 131 -20.83 44.22 9.48
N ILE A 132 -21.47 43.63 10.48
CA ILE A 132 -21.71 44.23 11.79
C ILE A 132 -20.38 44.57 12.49
N ARG A 133 -19.45 43.63 12.54
CA ARG A 133 -18.15 43.81 13.20
C ARG A 133 -17.30 44.90 12.52
N LYS A 134 -17.38 45.02 11.19
CA LYS A 134 -16.68 46.05 10.43
C LYS A 134 -17.21 47.44 10.75
N VAL A 135 -18.52 47.57 10.94
CA VAL A 135 -19.14 48.84 11.34
C VAL A 135 -18.69 49.25 12.74
N ILE A 136 -18.50 48.30 13.65
CA ILE A 136 -18.01 48.55 15.02
C ILE A 136 -16.48 48.80 15.06
N GLY A 137 -15.77 48.71 13.89
CA GLY A 137 -14.34 49.04 13.79
C GLY A 137 -13.39 47.84 13.86
N ALA A 138 -13.86 46.63 13.70
CA ALA A 138 -12.97 45.45 13.66
C ALA A 138 -12.03 45.49 12.45
N ARG A 139 -10.76 45.19 12.67
CA ARG A 139 -9.76 45.12 11.59
C ARG A 139 -9.95 43.84 10.79
N LYS A 140 -9.79 43.91 9.45
CA LYS A 140 -9.93 42.79 8.53
C LYS A 140 -9.09 41.58 8.97
N MET A 141 -7.85 41.78 9.38
CA MET A 141 -6.95 40.70 9.82
C MET A 141 -7.44 39.96 11.06
N GLN A 142 -8.11 40.67 11.98
CA GLN A 142 -8.68 40.02 13.17
C GLN A 142 -9.81 39.08 12.82
N LEU A 143 -10.68 39.43 11.87
CA LEU A 143 -11.75 38.57 11.39
C LEU A 143 -11.19 37.36 10.65
N VAL A 144 -10.24 37.58 9.76
CA VAL A 144 -9.60 36.47 9.00
C VAL A 144 -8.90 35.51 9.96
N SER A 145 -8.12 35.97 10.90
CA SER A 145 -7.43 35.09 11.86
C SER A 145 -8.40 34.31 12.74
N GLN A 146 -9.53 34.93 13.10
CA GLN A 146 -10.57 34.28 13.89
C GLN A 146 -11.21 33.12 13.08
N PHE A 147 -11.60 33.34 11.83
CA PHE A 147 -12.23 32.31 10.99
C PHE A 147 -11.26 31.16 10.63
N ILE A 148 -9.99 31.50 10.37
CA ILE A 148 -8.94 30.49 10.18
C ILE A 148 -8.77 29.66 11.45
N GLY A 149 -8.70 30.30 12.61
CA GLY A 149 -8.56 29.60 13.91
C GLY A 149 -9.74 28.66 14.18
N GLU A 150 -10.98 29.10 13.93
CA GLU A 150 -12.18 28.28 14.08
C GLU A 150 -12.12 27.04 13.15
N SER A 151 -11.76 27.27 11.88
CA SER A 151 -11.65 26.19 10.90
C SER A 151 -10.56 25.18 11.26
N ILE A 152 -9.42 25.63 11.75
CA ILE A 152 -8.34 24.76 12.21
C ILE A 152 -8.79 23.94 13.41
N ILE A 153 -9.47 24.51 14.39
CA ILE A 153 -9.97 23.80 15.57
C ILE A 153 -10.94 22.69 15.14
N ILE A 154 -11.88 23.00 14.25
CA ILE A 154 -12.84 21.99 13.74
C ILE A 154 -12.10 20.87 13.01
N CYS A 155 -11.14 21.19 12.15
CA CYS A 155 -10.34 20.18 11.44
C CYS A 155 -9.51 19.32 12.39
N MET A 156 -8.96 19.90 13.47
CA MET A 156 -8.22 19.15 14.48
C MET A 156 -9.11 18.19 15.28
N ILE A 157 -10.30 18.62 15.67
CA ILE A 157 -11.27 17.74 16.33
C ILE A 157 -11.66 16.60 15.37
N ALA A 158 -11.97 16.90 14.12
CA ALA A 158 -12.29 15.90 13.11
C ALA A 158 -11.13 14.91 12.88
N PHE A 159 -9.90 15.41 12.84
CA PHE A 159 -8.69 14.58 12.72
C PHE A 159 -8.54 13.63 13.90
N LEU A 160 -8.69 14.12 15.14
CA LEU A 160 -8.59 13.28 16.34
C LEU A 160 -9.68 12.20 16.35
N LEU A 161 -10.92 12.56 15.99
CA LEU A 161 -12.01 11.59 15.86
C LEU A 161 -11.74 10.55 14.78
N ALA A 162 -11.20 10.95 13.63
CA ALA A 162 -10.83 10.05 12.55
C ALA A 162 -9.74 9.05 12.99
N ILE A 163 -8.71 9.51 13.70
CA ILE A 163 -7.66 8.65 14.26
C ILE A 163 -8.25 7.67 15.28
N ALA A 164 -9.08 8.15 16.20
CA ALA A 164 -9.71 7.29 17.22
C ALA A 164 -10.60 6.22 16.57
N LEU A 165 -11.44 6.60 15.61
CA LEU A 165 -12.32 5.70 14.89
C LEU A 165 -11.52 4.66 14.08
N THR A 166 -10.46 5.09 13.42
CA THR A 166 -9.60 4.16 12.66
C THR A 166 -8.91 3.16 13.59
N ALA A 167 -8.40 3.62 14.73
CA ALA A 167 -7.78 2.73 15.72
C ALA A 167 -8.78 1.67 16.25
N LEU A 168 -10.03 2.06 16.44
CA LEU A 168 -11.11 1.17 16.88
C LEU A 168 -11.49 0.14 15.80
N LEU A 169 -11.47 0.53 14.53
CA LEU A 169 -11.93 -0.31 13.41
C LEU A 169 -10.85 -1.26 12.86
N ILE A 170 -9.56 -0.98 13.05
CA ILE A 170 -8.46 -1.82 12.53
C ILE A 170 -8.60 -3.29 12.95
N PRO A 171 -8.88 -3.66 14.20
CA PRO A 171 -9.00 -5.07 14.59
C PRO A 171 -10.10 -5.80 13.83
N SER A 172 -11.28 -5.19 13.72
CA SER A 172 -12.43 -5.74 12.98
C SER A 172 -12.11 -5.87 11.49
N PHE A 173 -11.40 -4.89 10.92
CA PHE A 173 -10.96 -4.93 9.54
C PHE A 173 -9.95 -6.06 9.27
N ASN A 174 -9.00 -6.29 10.16
CA ASN A 174 -8.06 -7.40 10.06
C ASN A 174 -8.78 -8.76 10.11
N GLN A 175 -9.80 -8.92 10.95
CA GLN A 175 -10.62 -10.14 11.00
C GLN A 175 -11.37 -10.37 9.68
N LEU A 176 -12.02 -9.35 9.14
CA LEU A 176 -12.71 -9.43 7.85
C LEU A 176 -11.77 -9.71 6.68
N ALA A 177 -10.57 -9.14 6.71
CA ALA A 177 -9.55 -9.35 5.67
C ALA A 177 -8.88 -10.73 5.76
N GLY A 178 -9.09 -11.50 6.83
CA GLY A 178 -8.43 -12.79 7.07
C GLY A 178 -6.90 -12.69 7.20
N LYS A 179 -6.36 -11.48 7.38
CA LYS A 179 -4.92 -11.22 7.52
C LYS A 179 -4.67 -9.92 8.28
N VAL A 180 -3.52 -9.81 8.90
CA VAL A 180 -3.09 -8.57 9.54
C VAL A 180 -2.69 -7.56 8.46
N VAL A 181 -3.61 -6.65 8.10
CA VAL A 181 -3.37 -5.56 7.13
C VAL A 181 -2.59 -4.44 7.79
N SER A 182 -2.92 -4.14 9.05
CA SER A 182 -2.21 -3.15 9.86
C SER A 182 -2.14 -3.62 11.30
N THR A 183 -1.00 -3.45 11.94
CA THR A 183 -0.78 -3.71 13.35
C THR A 183 -1.20 -2.54 14.25
N GLY A 184 -1.54 -1.40 13.65
CA GLY A 184 -2.01 -0.20 14.32
C GLY A 184 -1.56 1.08 13.62
N ILE A 185 -2.34 2.16 13.81
CA ILE A 185 -2.04 3.48 13.25
C ILE A 185 -0.70 4.03 13.77
N PHE A 186 -0.40 3.77 15.04
CA PHE A 186 0.77 4.37 15.69
C PHE A 186 2.09 3.68 15.37
N ASN A 187 2.08 2.55 14.68
CA ASN A 187 3.31 1.87 14.27
C ASN A 187 4.11 2.63 13.21
N ASN A 188 3.46 3.53 12.48
CA ASN A 188 4.09 4.40 11.49
C ASN A 188 3.71 5.87 11.75
N LEU A 189 4.32 6.46 12.76
CA LEU A 189 4.08 7.84 13.17
C LEU A 189 4.26 8.85 12.03
N GLN A 190 5.09 8.50 11.06
CA GLN A 190 5.34 9.30 9.87
C GLN A 190 4.06 9.50 9.02
N TYR A 191 3.23 8.47 8.85
CA TYR A 191 1.96 8.61 8.13
C TYR A 191 0.95 9.45 8.92
N VAL A 192 0.91 9.29 10.23
CA VAL A 192 0.05 10.12 11.10
C VAL A 192 0.45 11.59 10.98
N PHE A 193 1.76 11.87 10.93
CA PHE A 193 2.27 13.22 10.74
C PHE A 193 1.90 13.80 9.37
N TYR A 194 1.98 13.03 8.28
CA TYR A 194 1.53 13.49 6.96
C TYR A 194 0.03 13.79 6.96
N LEU A 195 -0.79 12.93 7.55
CA LEU A 195 -2.23 13.16 7.67
C LEU A 195 -2.54 14.42 8.51
N PHE A 196 -1.76 14.67 9.56
CA PHE A 196 -1.87 15.87 10.37
C PHE A 196 -1.58 17.15 9.55
N ILE A 197 -0.52 17.13 8.74
CA ILE A 197 -0.20 18.26 7.84
C ILE A 197 -1.34 18.49 6.83
N VAL A 198 -1.89 17.43 6.27
CA VAL A 198 -3.04 17.52 5.34
C VAL A 198 -4.25 18.11 6.05
N ALA A 199 -4.58 17.67 7.26
CA ALA A 199 -5.70 18.20 8.04
C ALA A 199 -5.51 19.70 8.36
N LEU A 200 -4.30 20.12 8.72
CA LEU A 200 -3.96 21.55 8.90
C LEU A 200 -4.15 22.33 7.61
N GLY A 201 -3.67 21.82 6.48
CA GLY A 201 -3.83 22.45 5.17
C GLY A 201 -5.29 22.64 4.78
N ILE A 202 -6.13 21.63 5.01
CA ILE A 202 -7.58 21.72 4.78
C ILE A 202 -8.21 22.78 5.68
N GLY A 203 -7.85 22.81 6.98
CA GLY A 203 -8.34 23.82 7.92
C GLY A 203 -7.98 25.25 7.52
N LEU A 204 -6.76 25.47 7.04
CA LEU A 204 -6.31 26.76 6.52
C LEU A 204 -7.10 27.17 5.28
N LEU A 205 -7.22 26.29 4.29
CA LEU A 205 -7.96 26.57 3.04
C LEU A 205 -9.45 26.85 3.32
N ALA A 206 -10.05 26.09 4.23
CA ALA A 206 -11.44 26.29 4.63
C ALA A 206 -11.68 27.62 5.36
N GLY A 207 -10.69 28.09 6.13
CA GLY A 207 -10.80 29.34 6.87
C GLY A 207 -10.60 30.60 6.02
N VAL A 208 -9.97 30.48 4.84
CA VAL A 208 -9.75 31.60 3.92
C VAL A 208 -10.97 31.88 3.06
N TYR A 209 -11.79 30.86 2.77
CA TYR A 209 -13.00 30.95 1.95
C TYR A 209 -14.18 31.38 2.80
#